data_d19286ee12accbaae0a8c537b00065d9
#
_entry.id   d19286ee12accbaae0a8c537b00065d9
#
_cell.length_a   1.000
_cell.length_b   1.000
_cell.length_c   1.000
_cell.angle_alpha   90.00
_cell.angle_beta   90.00
_cell.angle_gamma   90.00
#
_symmetry.space_group_name_H-M   'P 1'
#
loop_
_entity.id
_entity.type
_entity.pdbx_description
1 polymer ?
#
loop_
_entity_poly.entity_id
_entity_poly.type
_entity_poly.pdbx_seq_one_letter_code
_entity_poly.pdbx_strand_id
1 'polypeptide(L)'
;MPALTIGWVTWHTGYWWTATDRHCFRDPAPSEHEEVFWPGTAEGAVEWLRGLHEQWRALLDGLTDAELDSAERTATLPWGAGMSLGDVAGWVNVELTKNVAEIGLLRVLHGARNARP
;
A
#
# COMPACT_ATOMS: atom_id res chain seq x y z
N MET A 1 8.90 -11.69 17.38
CA MET A 1 8.05 -11.18 16.31
C MET A 1 6.65 -10.88 16.85
N PRO A 2 6.15 -9.66 16.73
CA PRO A 2 4.81 -9.39 17.20
C PRO A 2 3.79 -10.25 16.43
N ALA A 3 2.73 -10.65 17.11
CA ALA A 3 1.64 -11.38 16.47
C ALA A 3 1.00 -10.53 15.37
N LEU A 4 0.66 -11.15 14.25
CA LEU A 4 -0.02 -10.50 13.15
C LEU A 4 -1.41 -10.04 13.59
N THR A 5 -1.70 -8.77 13.44
CA THR A 5 -3.01 -8.18 13.76
C THR A 5 -3.61 -7.52 12.54
N ILE A 6 -4.94 -7.37 12.54
CA ILE A 6 -5.64 -6.62 11.48
C ILE A 6 -5.09 -5.19 11.39
N GLY A 7 -4.85 -4.54 12.54
CA GLY A 7 -4.27 -3.21 12.58
C GLY A 7 -2.89 -3.14 11.93
N TRP A 8 -2.02 -4.09 12.23
CA TRP A 8 -0.69 -4.15 11.62
C TRP A 8 -0.75 -4.37 10.12
N VAL A 9 -1.57 -5.30 9.64
CA VAL A 9 -1.72 -5.56 8.19
C VAL A 9 -2.29 -4.34 7.48
N THR A 10 -3.25 -3.66 8.08
CA THR A 10 -3.83 -2.42 7.54
C THR A 10 -2.78 -1.31 7.43
N TRP A 11 -2.00 -1.10 8.50
CA TRP A 11 -0.90 -0.13 8.48
C TRP A 11 0.15 -0.49 7.42
N HIS A 12 0.53 -1.76 7.36
CA HIS A 12 1.49 -2.28 6.38
C HIS A 12 1.03 -2.02 4.93
N THR A 13 -0.24 -2.24 4.66
CA THR A 13 -0.86 -1.91 3.35
C THR A 13 -0.72 -0.43 3.04
N GLY A 14 -1.10 0.43 3.95
CA GLY A 14 -1.01 1.87 3.78
C GLY A 14 0.44 2.38 3.69
N TYR A 15 1.35 1.76 4.45
CA TYR A 15 2.78 2.08 4.40
C TYR A 15 3.35 1.87 2.99
N TRP A 16 3.16 0.68 2.42
CA TRP A 16 3.70 0.37 1.09
C TRP A 16 3.05 1.20 -0.01
N TRP A 17 1.77 1.44 0.11
CA TRP A 17 1.04 2.27 -0.84
C TRP A 17 1.53 3.72 -0.80
N THR A 18 1.66 4.28 0.38
CA THR A 18 2.18 5.64 0.60
C THR A 18 3.61 5.77 0.09
N ALA A 19 4.48 4.80 0.41
CA ALA A 19 5.87 4.82 -0.02
C ALA A 19 5.99 4.74 -1.55
N THR A 20 5.20 3.88 -2.20
CA THR A 20 5.18 3.75 -3.66
C THR A 20 4.72 5.05 -4.32
N ASP A 21 3.65 5.65 -3.81
CA ASP A 21 3.14 6.94 -4.29
C ASP A 21 4.19 8.05 -4.19
N ARG A 22 4.82 8.17 -3.04
CA ARG A 22 5.85 9.19 -2.80
C ARG A 22 7.06 9.03 -3.71
N HIS A 23 7.55 7.81 -3.89
CA HIS A 23 8.71 7.56 -4.76
C HIS A 23 8.40 7.75 -6.24
N CYS A 24 7.22 7.38 -6.68
CA CYS A 24 6.87 7.38 -8.11
C CYS A 24 6.31 8.72 -8.60
N PHE A 25 5.70 9.52 -7.71
CA PHE A 25 4.94 10.70 -8.11
C PHE A 25 5.33 11.99 -7.42
N ARG A 26 6.24 11.97 -6.42
CA ARG A 26 6.74 13.18 -5.79
C ARG A 26 8.11 13.58 -6.30
N ASP A 27 8.31 14.89 -6.42
CA ASP A 27 9.59 15.49 -6.74
C ASP A 27 9.86 16.64 -5.75
N PRO A 28 10.93 16.60 -4.95
CA PRO A 28 11.92 15.51 -4.90
C PRO A 28 11.36 14.24 -4.25
N ALA A 29 11.95 13.10 -4.61
CA ALA A 29 11.64 11.84 -3.96
C ALA A 29 11.96 11.91 -2.46
N PRO A 30 11.17 11.23 -1.61
CA PRO A 30 11.36 11.29 -0.16
C PRO A 30 12.69 10.67 0.25
N SER A 31 13.23 11.13 1.39
CA SER A 31 14.35 10.46 2.06
C SER A 31 13.91 9.07 2.54
N GLU A 32 14.88 8.16 2.70
CA GLU A 32 14.66 6.74 3.03
C GLU A 32 13.85 6.47 4.30
N HIS A 33 13.60 7.47 5.15
CA HIS A 33 13.04 7.31 6.50
C HIS A 33 11.81 8.19 6.77
N GLU A 34 11.01 8.51 5.76
CA GLU A 34 9.73 9.18 6.03
C GLU A 34 8.80 8.25 6.83
N GLU A 35 8.42 8.71 8.01
CA GLU A 35 7.49 7.97 8.85
C GLU A 35 6.07 8.00 8.31
N VAL A 36 5.41 6.86 8.40
CA VAL A 36 3.98 6.72 8.09
C VAL A 36 3.26 6.36 9.39
N PHE A 37 2.44 7.28 9.87
CA PHE A 37 1.77 7.12 11.16
C PHE A 37 0.50 6.29 11.04
N TRP A 38 0.27 5.45 12.03
CA TRP A 38 -0.99 4.75 12.21
C TRP A 38 -2.08 5.75 12.63
N PRO A 39 -3.27 5.75 11.95
CA PRO A 39 -4.35 6.69 12.26
C PRO A 39 -4.99 6.55 13.65
N GLY A 40 -4.72 5.47 14.38
CA GLY A 40 -5.15 5.29 15.76
C GLY A 40 -6.49 4.59 15.94
N THR A 41 -7.36 4.60 14.93
CA THR A 41 -8.69 3.96 14.98
C THR A 41 -8.98 3.20 13.69
N ALA A 42 -9.92 2.24 13.77
CA ALA A 42 -10.38 1.49 12.59
C ALA A 42 -11.04 2.43 11.56
N GLU A 43 -11.85 3.37 12.02
CA GLU A 43 -12.50 4.36 11.15
C GLU A 43 -11.48 5.26 10.46
N GLY A 44 -10.49 5.75 11.19
CA GLY A 44 -9.38 6.54 10.64
C GLY A 44 -8.56 5.75 9.64
N ALA A 45 -8.34 4.45 9.87
CA ALA A 45 -7.63 3.58 8.94
C ALA A 45 -8.41 3.38 7.63
N VAL A 46 -9.71 3.19 7.68
CA VAL A 46 -10.57 3.09 6.49
C VAL A 46 -10.52 4.38 5.67
N GLU A 47 -10.65 5.52 6.31
CA GLU A 47 -10.56 6.82 5.64
C GLU A 47 -9.18 7.04 5.00
N TRP A 48 -8.13 6.69 5.71
CA TRP A 48 -6.76 6.78 5.21
C TRP A 48 -6.56 5.92 3.95
N LEU A 49 -6.95 4.65 3.99
CA LEU A 49 -6.83 3.74 2.83
C LEU A 49 -7.72 4.20 1.66
N ARG A 50 -8.91 4.72 1.94
CA ARG A 50 -9.78 5.28 0.90
C ARG A 50 -9.13 6.46 0.20
N GLY A 51 -8.53 7.38 0.95
CA GLY A 51 -7.79 8.51 0.41
C GLY A 51 -6.59 8.08 -0.45
N LEU A 52 -5.83 7.09 0.01
CA LEU A 52 -4.72 6.52 -0.75
C LEU A 52 -5.20 5.88 -2.07
N HIS A 53 -6.30 5.15 -2.03
CA HIS A 53 -6.88 4.52 -3.21
C HIS A 53 -7.33 5.56 -4.24
N GLU A 54 -8.04 6.58 -3.81
CA GLU A 54 -8.53 7.65 -4.68
C GLU A 54 -7.37 8.41 -5.33
N GLN A 55 -6.37 8.77 -4.55
CA GLN A 55 -5.17 9.46 -5.03
C GLN A 55 -4.38 8.59 -6.02
N TRP A 56 -4.15 7.34 -5.69
CA TRP A 56 -3.43 6.39 -6.55
C TRP A 56 -4.13 6.21 -7.89
N ARG A 57 -5.44 6.00 -7.85
CA ARG A 57 -6.26 5.87 -9.05
C ARG A 57 -6.20 7.12 -9.94
N ALA A 58 -6.33 8.29 -9.34
CA ALA A 58 -6.25 9.55 -10.06
C ALA A 58 -4.88 9.75 -10.74
N LEU A 59 -3.80 9.39 -10.04
CA LEU A 59 -2.45 9.47 -10.58
C LEU A 59 -2.25 8.51 -11.77
N LEU A 60 -2.72 7.27 -11.65
CA LEU A 60 -2.64 6.29 -12.74
C LEU A 60 -3.47 6.70 -13.95
N ASP A 61 -4.66 7.23 -13.74
CA ASP A 61 -5.56 7.67 -14.81
C ASP A 61 -4.95 8.84 -15.63
N GLY A 62 -4.06 9.61 -15.03
CA GLY A 62 -3.37 10.71 -15.70
C GLY A 62 -2.15 10.31 -16.54
N LEU A 63 -1.76 9.04 -16.53
CA LEU A 63 -0.54 8.56 -17.20
C LEU A 63 -0.81 8.14 -18.65
N THR A 64 0.21 8.34 -19.49
CA THR A 64 0.25 7.76 -20.84
C THR A 64 0.80 6.33 -20.81
N ASP A 65 0.57 5.56 -21.87
CA ASP A 65 1.14 4.22 -22.00
C ASP A 65 2.68 4.27 -21.98
N ALA A 66 3.28 5.30 -22.58
CA ALA A 66 4.73 5.49 -22.56
C ALA A 66 5.27 5.72 -21.14
N GLU A 67 4.54 6.46 -20.32
CA GLU A 67 4.91 6.66 -18.90
C GLU A 67 4.80 5.36 -18.09
N LEU A 68 3.79 4.54 -18.36
CA LEU A 68 3.63 3.23 -17.73
C LEU A 68 4.76 2.26 -18.13
N ASP A 69 5.26 2.35 -19.33
CA ASP A 69 6.36 1.52 -19.83
C ASP A 69 7.74 1.98 -19.35
N SER A 70 7.84 3.19 -18.80
CA SER A 70 9.09 3.79 -18.37
C SER A 70 9.48 3.37 -16.95
N ALA A 71 10.79 3.22 -16.72
CA ALA A 71 11.37 3.01 -15.41
C ALA A 71 11.85 4.31 -14.74
N GLU A 72 11.56 5.46 -15.31
CA GLU A 72 12.03 6.76 -14.82
C GLU A 72 11.46 7.10 -13.44
N ARG A 73 10.16 6.89 -13.24
CA ARG A 73 9.49 7.16 -11.97
C ARG A 73 9.81 6.17 -10.86
N THR A 74 10.35 5.00 -11.21
CA THR A 74 10.69 3.95 -10.23
C THR A 74 12.15 4.00 -9.78
N ALA A 75 12.93 4.92 -10.29
CA ALA A 75 14.38 4.97 -10.08
C ALA A 75 14.80 5.00 -8.60
N THR A 76 14.00 5.61 -7.74
CA THR A 76 14.28 5.73 -6.31
C THR A 76 13.60 4.68 -5.45
N LEU A 77 12.78 3.79 -6.04
CA LEU A 77 12.11 2.73 -5.30
C LEU A 77 13.13 1.69 -4.80
N PRO A 78 13.20 1.43 -3.48
CA PRO A 78 14.15 0.46 -2.93
C PRO A 78 13.99 -0.97 -3.47
N TRP A 79 12.78 -1.35 -3.86
CA TRP A 79 12.46 -2.72 -4.33
C TRP A 79 12.11 -2.80 -5.81
N GLY A 80 11.98 -1.69 -6.51
CA GLY A 80 11.44 -1.64 -7.87
C GLY A 80 12.28 -0.83 -8.85
N ALA A 81 13.48 -0.39 -8.45
CA ALA A 81 14.37 0.35 -9.34
C ALA A 81 14.68 -0.47 -10.60
N GLY A 82 14.45 0.13 -11.75
CA GLY A 82 14.62 -0.54 -13.05
C GLY A 82 13.38 -1.25 -13.59
N MET A 83 12.32 -1.42 -12.78
CA MET A 83 11.03 -1.92 -13.24
C MET A 83 10.24 -0.81 -13.93
N SER A 84 9.40 -1.16 -14.90
CA SER A 84 8.46 -0.19 -15.44
C SER A 84 7.45 0.23 -14.37
N LEU A 85 6.89 1.43 -14.51
CA LEU A 85 5.84 1.87 -13.60
C LEU A 85 4.62 0.95 -13.65
N GLY A 86 4.29 0.44 -14.84
CA GLY A 86 3.21 -0.53 -15.01
C GLY A 86 3.44 -1.82 -14.21
N ASP A 87 4.66 -2.34 -14.20
CA ASP A 87 5.02 -3.52 -13.41
C ASP A 87 4.93 -3.24 -11.91
N VAL A 88 5.36 -2.06 -11.48
CA VAL A 88 5.22 -1.64 -10.07
C VAL A 88 3.76 -1.52 -9.67
N ALA A 89 2.90 -0.94 -10.51
CA ALA A 89 1.47 -0.86 -10.27
C ALA A 89 0.83 -2.25 -10.18
N GLY A 90 1.23 -3.19 -11.03
CA GLY A 90 0.82 -4.59 -10.96
C GLY A 90 1.23 -5.24 -9.64
N TRP A 91 2.46 -5.01 -9.20
CA TRP A 91 2.96 -5.49 -7.91
C TRP A 91 2.16 -4.93 -6.74
N VAL A 92 1.82 -3.64 -6.76
CA VAL A 92 0.95 -3.02 -5.73
C VAL A 92 -0.38 -3.75 -5.64
N ASN A 93 -0.99 -4.10 -6.75
CA ASN A 93 -2.25 -4.86 -6.78
C ASN A 93 -2.11 -6.26 -6.20
N VAL A 94 -1.01 -6.95 -6.47
CA VAL A 94 -0.72 -8.28 -5.90
C VAL A 94 -0.57 -8.20 -4.39
N GLU A 95 0.21 -7.25 -3.89
CA GLU A 95 0.41 -7.03 -2.45
C GLU A 95 -0.91 -6.64 -1.75
N LEU A 96 -1.70 -5.78 -2.38
CA LEU A 96 -3.00 -5.38 -1.85
C LEU A 96 -3.95 -6.58 -1.75
N THR A 97 -4.00 -7.43 -2.76
CA THR A 97 -4.81 -8.65 -2.77
C THR A 97 -4.39 -9.59 -1.63
N LYS A 98 -3.09 -9.79 -1.46
CA LYS A 98 -2.53 -10.58 -0.37
C LYS A 98 -2.93 -10.03 1.00
N ASN A 99 -2.74 -8.74 1.21
CA ASN A 99 -3.05 -8.10 2.49
C ASN A 99 -4.54 -8.12 2.83
N VAL A 100 -5.42 -7.96 1.84
CA VAL A 100 -6.87 -8.07 2.02
C VAL A 100 -7.26 -9.50 2.40
N ALA A 101 -6.65 -10.52 1.77
CA ALA A 101 -6.86 -11.91 2.13
C ALA A 101 -6.39 -12.22 3.56
N GLU A 102 -5.25 -11.68 3.98
CA GLU A 102 -4.76 -11.81 5.35
C GLU A 102 -5.71 -11.19 6.37
N ILE A 103 -6.24 -10.01 6.10
CA ILE A 103 -7.26 -9.37 6.96
C ILE A 103 -8.52 -10.24 7.04
N GLY A 104 -8.98 -10.78 5.91
CA GLY A 104 -10.13 -11.67 5.86
C GLY A 104 -9.93 -12.91 6.73
N LEU A 105 -8.76 -13.56 6.64
CA LEU A 105 -8.41 -14.71 7.47
C LEU A 105 -8.37 -14.34 8.96
N LEU A 106 -7.75 -13.23 9.31
CA LEU A 106 -7.65 -12.77 10.70
C LEU A 106 -9.03 -12.47 11.29
N ARG A 107 -9.94 -11.91 10.50
CA ARG A 107 -11.34 -11.70 10.93
C ARG A 107 -12.05 -13.01 11.22
N VAL A 108 -11.89 -14.01 10.38
CA VAL A 108 -12.47 -15.34 10.58
C VAL A 108 -11.91 -15.99 11.85
N LEU A 109 -10.61 -15.95 12.03
CA LEU A 109 -9.95 -16.52 13.22
C LEU A 109 -10.38 -15.80 14.50
N HIS A 110 -10.49 -14.48 14.47
CA HIS A 110 -10.94 -13.68 15.61
C HIS A 110 -12.40 -14.01 15.96
N GLY A 111 -13.28 -14.12 14.97
CA GLY A 111 -14.67 -14.52 15.17
C GLY A 111 -14.80 -15.93 15.75
N ALA A 112 -14.05 -16.89 15.22
CA ALA A 112 -14.05 -18.27 15.72
C ALA A 112 -13.54 -18.35 17.17
N ARG A 113 -12.49 -17.59 17.50
CA ARG A 113 -11.94 -17.53 18.88
C ARG A 113 -12.94 -16.96 19.87
N ASN A 114 -13.70 -15.94 19.50
CA ASN A 114 -14.65 -15.27 20.37
C ASN A 114 -16.01 -16.00 20.46
N ALA A 115 -16.31 -16.90 19.52
CA ALA A 115 -17.52 -17.70 19.51
C ALA A 115 -17.46 -18.93 20.43
N ARG A 116 -16.32 -19.24 21.04
CA ARG A 116 -16.17 -20.36 21.97
C ARG A 116 -16.88 -20.05 23.29
N PRO A 117 -17.69 -21.02 23.82
CA PRO A 117 -18.33 -20.88 25.13
C PRO A 117 -17.31 -20.83 26.27
#